data_2a1c0bbe6ba1e13dc1e9d9db19dbbc81
#
_entry.id   2a1c0bbe6ba1e13dc1e9d9db19dbbc81
#
_cell.length_a   1.000
_cell.length_b   1.000
_cell.length_c   1.000
_cell.angle_alpha   90.00
_cell.angle_beta   90.00
_cell.angle_gamma   90.00
#
_symmetry.space_group_name_H-M   'P 1'
#
loop_
_entity.id
_entity.type
_entity.pdbx_description
1 polymer ?
#
loop_
_entity_poly.entity_id
_entity_poly.type
_entity_poly.pdbx_seq_one_letter_code
_entity_poly.pdbx_strand_id
1 'polypeptide(L)'
;MTLDQQIQVWNVVGTWVAGIATFAAVVVSLHLARRAEAVKIKADVGIRLVFAGDGTPAEEHMGFSTVNLGDRPVNIVSIGWSIGKGKSKRYCVQPVAGQYSHQYPKQLAHGEQASFLVSFKTAPNWPKEFAEGFVKDMSEKNLKTLRALINTSLGKAIEVVPENNLIEKLREANTL
;
A
#
# COMPACT_ATOMS: atom_id res chain seq x y z
N MET A 1 -15.52 54.35 -33.21
CA MET A 1 -14.30 53.60 -32.92
C MET A 1 -13.48 53.57 -34.20
N THR A 2 -12.27 54.13 -34.18
CA THR A 2 -11.39 54.10 -35.36
C THR A 2 -10.80 52.72 -35.56
N LEU A 3 -10.37 52.42 -36.78
CA LEU A 3 -9.80 51.10 -37.13
C LEU A 3 -8.61 50.76 -36.22
N ASP A 4 -7.79 51.76 -35.89
CA ASP A 4 -6.62 51.59 -35.00
C ASP A 4 -7.03 51.25 -33.56
N GLN A 5 -8.12 51.79 -33.05
CA GLN A 5 -8.64 51.43 -31.72
C GLN A 5 -9.13 49.97 -31.66
N GLN A 6 -9.74 49.50 -32.74
CA GLN A 6 -10.16 48.11 -32.83
C GLN A 6 -8.97 47.15 -32.84
N ILE A 7 -7.91 47.45 -33.60
CA ILE A 7 -6.69 46.63 -33.64
C ILE A 7 -6.02 46.57 -32.27
N GLN A 8 -5.94 47.69 -31.56
CA GLN A 8 -5.36 47.75 -30.22
C GLN A 8 -6.16 46.88 -29.21
N VAL A 9 -7.48 46.92 -29.25
CA VAL A 9 -8.33 46.06 -28.38
C VAL A 9 -8.08 44.58 -28.67
N TRP A 10 -8.03 44.18 -29.94
CA TRP A 10 -7.77 42.79 -30.29
C TRP A 10 -6.36 42.34 -29.89
N ASN A 11 -5.34 43.18 -29.97
CA ASN A 11 -4.00 42.88 -29.50
C ASN A 11 -3.97 42.67 -27.99
N VAL A 12 -4.65 43.51 -27.22
CA VAL A 12 -4.75 43.35 -25.76
C VAL A 12 -5.48 42.06 -25.41
N VAL A 13 -6.62 41.77 -26.04
CA VAL A 13 -7.35 40.50 -25.82
C VAL A 13 -6.48 39.31 -26.19
N GLY A 14 -5.79 39.34 -27.33
CA GLY A 14 -4.89 38.30 -27.75
C GLY A 14 -3.77 38.03 -26.73
N THR A 15 -3.18 39.11 -26.18
CA THR A 15 -2.14 38.99 -25.14
C THR A 15 -2.68 38.34 -23.85
N TRP A 16 -3.88 38.73 -23.43
CA TRP A 16 -4.51 38.12 -22.26
C TRP A 16 -4.82 36.63 -22.47
N VAL A 17 -5.36 36.26 -23.62
CA VAL A 17 -5.65 34.88 -24.00
C VAL A 17 -4.36 34.06 -24.02
N ALA A 18 -3.31 34.58 -24.63
CA ALA A 18 -1.99 33.92 -24.65
C ALA A 18 -1.42 33.72 -23.24
N GLY A 19 -1.55 34.72 -22.37
CA GLY A 19 -1.11 34.64 -20.97
C GLY A 19 -1.84 33.57 -20.19
N ILE A 20 -3.17 33.52 -20.30
CA ILE A 20 -4.00 32.50 -19.66
C ILE A 20 -3.66 31.09 -20.20
N ALA A 21 -3.50 30.96 -21.52
CA ALA A 21 -3.15 29.66 -22.13
C ALA A 21 -1.78 29.15 -21.66
N THR A 22 -0.79 30.03 -21.56
CA THR A 22 0.54 29.70 -21.04
C THR A 22 0.47 29.27 -19.57
N PHE A 23 -0.25 30.00 -18.74
CA PHE A 23 -0.45 29.64 -17.33
C PHE A 23 -1.12 28.28 -17.20
N ALA A 24 -2.20 28.04 -17.94
CA ALA A 24 -2.88 26.74 -17.95
C ALA A 24 -1.95 25.60 -18.36
N ALA A 25 -1.11 25.80 -19.39
CA ALA A 25 -0.13 24.81 -19.82
C ALA A 25 0.87 24.46 -18.72
N VAL A 26 1.37 25.46 -17.99
CA VAL A 26 2.31 25.26 -16.86
C VAL A 26 1.64 24.49 -15.72
N VAL A 27 0.38 24.84 -15.36
CA VAL A 27 -0.37 24.14 -14.31
C VAL A 27 -0.61 22.68 -14.69
N VAL A 28 -1.02 22.40 -15.93
CA VAL A 28 -1.23 21.04 -16.42
C VAL A 28 0.08 20.25 -16.42
N SER A 29 1.15 20.84 -16.90
CA SER A 29 2.48 20.20 -16.94
C SER A 29 2.96 19.84 -15.53
N LEU A 30 2.80 20.74 -14.56
CA LEU A 30 3.17 20.50 -13.16
C LEU A 30 2.28 19.43 -12.52
N HIS A 31 0.99 19.42 -12.83
CA HIS A 31 0.07 18.38 -12.36
C HIS A 31 0.45 17.01 -12.90
N LEU A 32 0.75 16.89 -14.18
CA LEU A 32 1.18 15.64 -14.81
C LEU A 32 2.52 15.15 -14.24
N ALA A 33 3.49 16.04 -14.05
CA ALA A 33 4.78 15.71 -13.45
C ALA A 33 4.59 15.15 -12.02
N ARG A 34 3.81 15.81 -11.18
CA ARG A 34 3.51 15.32 -9.81
C ARG A 34 2.78 13.98 -9.81
N ARG A 35 1.91 13.75 -10.78
CA ARG A 35 1.17 12.49 -10.92
C ARG A 35 2.08 11.33 -11.36
N ALA A 36 3.06 11.61 -12.22
CA ALA A 36 4.05 10.62 -12.65
C ALA A 36 4.98 10.19 -11.51
N GLU A 37 5.30 11.10 -10.58
CA GLU A 37 6.14 10.79 -9.41
C GLU A 37 5.39 10.10 -8.27
N ALA A 38 4.07 9.98 -8.33
CA ALA A 38 3.28 9.40 -7.28
C ALA A 38 3.54 7.89 -7.16
N VAL A 39 3.84 7.43 -5.94
CA VAL A 39 3.94 6.01 -5.62
C VAL A 39 2.56 5.35 -5.77
N LYS A 40 2.49 4.34 -6.62
CA LYS A 40 1.26 3.56 -6.87
C LYS A 40 1.56 2.10 -6.57
N ILE A 41 1.29 1.68 -5.35
CA ILE A 41 1.39 0.28 -4.94
C ILE A 41 -0.02 -0.25 -4.72
N LYS A 42 -0.30 -1.40 -5.33
CA LYS A 42 -1.43 -2.26 -4.98
C LYS A 42 -0.92 -3.35 -4.06
N ALA A 43 -1.65 -3.62 -2.99
CA ALA A 43 -1.27 -4.67 -2.07
C ALA A 43 -2.50 -5.32 -1.46
N ASP A 44 -2.35 -6.59 -1.11
CA ASP A 44 -3.32 -7.40 -0.41
C ASP A 44 -2.63 -8.19 0.71
N VAL A 45 -3.40 -8.53 1.73
CA VAL A 45 -2.93 -9.34 2.84
C VAL A 45 -4.02 -10.29 3.30
N GLY A 46 -3.66 -11.56 3.42
CA GLY A 46 -4.59 -12.62 3.81
C GLY A 46 -3.90 -13.97 3.96
N ILE A 47 -4.69 -15.01 4.15
CA ILE A 47 -4.19 -16.39 4.20
C ILE A 47 -3.96 -16.89 2.77
N ARG A 48 -2.83 -17.53 2.57
CA ARG A 48 -2.41 -18.15 1.29
C ARG A 48 -2.01 -19.59 1.52
N LEU A 49 -2.42 -20.46 0.62
CA LEU A 49 -1.97 -21.84 0.56
C LEU A 49 -0.79 -21.93 -0.40
N VAL A 50 0.32 -22.45 0.07
CA VAL A 50 1.52 -22.70 -0.74
C VAL A 50 1.62 -24.19 -1.01
N PHE A 51 1.63 -24.55 -2.29
CA PHE A 51 1.83 -25.89 -2.78
C PHE A 51 3.27 -26.01 -3.29
N ALA A 52 4.08 -26.85 -2.64
CA ALA A 52 5.48 -27.06 -3.03
C ALA A 52 5.62 -27.85 -4.35
N GLY A 53 4.61 -28.63 -4.74
CA GLY A 53 4.62 -29.43 -5.95
C GLY A 53 5.41 -30.73 -5.86
N ASP A 54 5.93 -31.05 -4.69
CA ASP A 54 6.76 -32.25 -4.39
C ASP A 54 5.97 -33.36 -3.67
N GLY A 55 4.65 -33.28 -3.64
CA GLY A 55 3.76 -34.19 -2.93
C GLY A 55 3.57 -33.88 -1.44
N THR A 56 4.21 -32.85 -0.91
CA THR A 56 3.93 -32.37 0.46
C THR A 56 2.57 -31.69 0.53
N PRO A 57 1.85 -31.80 1.67
CA PRO A 57 0.60 -31.07 1.87
C PRO A 57 0.78 -29.57 1.75
N ALA A 58 -0.25 -28.90 1.25
CA ALA A 58 -0.28 -27.45 1.18
C ALA A 58 -0.06 -26.81 2.57
N GLU A 59 0.77 -25.79 2.62
CA GLU A 59 1.07 -25.07 3.85
C GLU A 59 0.32 -23.73 3.89
N GLU A 60 -0.35 -23.45 5.00
CA GLU A 60 -0.96 -22.14 5.24
C GLU A 60 0.10 -21.10 5.62
N HIS A 61 0.01 -19.97 4.98
CA HIS A 61 0.85 -18.80 5.24
C HIS A 61 -0.01 -17.56 5.40
N MET A 62 0.34 -16.69 6.33
CA MET A 62 -0.08 -15.31 6.26
C MET A 62 0.81 -14.61 5.23
N GLY A 63 0.19 -14.00 4.23
CA GLY A 63 0.89 -13.42 3.08
C GLY A 63 0.51 -11.97 2.81
N PHE A 64 1.54 -11.14 2.60
CA PHE A 64 1.42 -9.82 2.00
C PHE A 64 1.87 -9.95 0.54
N SER A 65 1.01 -9.56 -0.38
CA SER A 65 1.35 -9.44 -1.80
C SER A 65 1.39 -7.96 -2.18
N THR A 66 2.41 -7.54 -2.89
CA THR A 66 2.59 -6.14 -3.28
C THR A 66 3.04 -6.05 -4.72
N VAL A 67 2.42 -5.12 -5.47
CA VAL A 67 2.78 -4.83 -6.87
C VAL A 67 3.00 -3.34 -7.04
N ASN A 68 4.09 -2.96 -7.66
CA ASN A 68 4.32 -1.57 -8.05
C ASN A 68 3.63 -1.26 -9.39
N LEU A 69 2.57 -0.46 -9.35
CA LEU A 69 1.83 0.00 -10.52
C LEU A 69 2.29 1.40 -11.00
N GLY A 70 3.23 2.02 -10.28
CA GLY A 70 3.82 3.31 -10.65
C GLY A 70 5.07 3.13 -11.51
N ASP A 71 5.40 4.14 -12.29
CA ASP A 71 6.58 4.11 -13.17
C ASP A 71 7.89 4.22 -12.38
N ARG A 72 7.83 4.80 -11.18
CA ARG A 72 8.98 4.96 -10.30
C ARG A 72 9.25 3.67 -9.52
N PRO A 73 10.51 3.17 -9.49
CA PRO A 73 10.87 2.08 -8.61
C PRO A 73 10.63 2.42 -7.14
N VAL A 74 10.09 1.46 -6.38
CA VAL A 74 9.79 1.62 -4.96
C VAL A 74 10.53 0.57 -4.16
N ASN A 75 11.18 1.01 -3.07
CA ASN A 75 11.88 0.13 -2.17
C ASN A 75 11.02 -0.14 -0.92
N ILE A 76 10.62 -1.39 -0.71
CA ILE A 76 9.90 -1.83 0.48
C ILE A 76 10.94 -2.14 1.55
N VAL A 77 10.86 -1.44 2.68
CA VAL A 77 11.85 -1.54 3.76
C VAL A 77 11.38 -2.38 4.94
N SER A 78 10.08 -2.49 5.16
CA SER A 78 9.48 -3.37 6.15
C SER A 78 7.98 -3.51 5.93
N ILE A 79 7.39 -4.53 6.53
CA ILE A 79 5.95 -4.69 6.65
C ILE A 79 5.55 -4.73 8.12
N GLY A 80 4.28 -4.48 8.40
CA GLY A 80 3.80 -4.46 9.77
C GLY A 80 2.29 -4.29 9.86
N TRP A 81 1.85 -3.87 11.02
CA TRP A 81 0.44 -3.72 11.33
C TRP A 81 0.17 -2.45 12.11
N SER A 82 -1.03 -1.93 11.96
CA SER A 82 -1.55 -0.90 12.84
C SER A 82 -2.99 -1.21 13.22
N ILE A 83 -3.39 -0.81 14.44
CA ILE A 83 -4.75 -0.95 14.94
C ILE A 83 -5.11 0.23 15.83
N GLY A 84 -6.38 0.61 15.84
CA GLY A 84 -6.89 1.76 16.59
C GLY A 84 -6.97 3.04 15.78
N LYS A 85 -7.39 4.12 16.42
CA LYS A 85 -7.57 5.45 15.81
C LYS A 85 -6.92 6.55 16.63
N GLY A 86 -6.45 7.59 15.96
CA GLY A 86 -5.90 8.78 16.59
C GLY A 86 -4.75 8.46 17.55
N LYS A 87 -4.82 8.98 18.78
CA LYS A 87 -3.77 8.78 19.79
C LYS A 87 -3.67 7.35 20.33
N SER A 88 -4.70 6.52 20.17
CA SER A 88 -4.69 5.11 20.59
C SER A 88 -4.19 4.15 19.51
N LYS A 89 -3.75 4.64 18.35
CA LYS A 89 -3.22 3.82 17.27
C LYS A 89 -1.90 3.16 17.70
N ARG A 90 -1.85 1.85 17.60
CA ARG A 90 -0.67 1.03 17.91
C ARG A 90 -0.08 0.47 16.63
N TYR A 91 1.22 0.22 16.63
CA TYR A 91 1.97 -0.27 15.50
C TYR A 91 2.84 -1.45 15.91
N CYS A 92 3.02 -2.42 15.01
CA CYS A 92 4.06 -3.43 15.15
C CYS A 92 4.69 -3.73 13.79
N VAL A 93 5.93 -4.22 13.82
CA VAL A 93 6.64 -4.71 12.64
C VAL A 93 6.40 -6.22 12.55
N GLN A 94 6.22 -6.71 11.32
CA GLN A 94 6.07 -8.13 11.03
C GLN A 94 7.37 -8.67 10.46
N PRO A 95 8.13 -9.49 11.20
CA PRO A 95 9.23 -10.26 10.63
C PRO A 95 8.71 -11.25 9.60
N VAL A 96 9.46 -11.42 8.53
CA VAL A 96 9.19 -12.44 7.51
C VAL A 96 10.36 -13.38 7.39
N ALA A 97 10.06 -14.66 7.21
CA ALA A 97 11.06 -15.70 7.05
C ALA A 97 10.48 -16.85 6.22
N GLY A 98 11.36 -17.58 5.54
CA GLY A 98 11.00 -18.78 4.77
C GLY A 98 11.44 -18.70 3.31
N GLN A 99 11.53 -19.89 2.70
CA GLN A 99 12.03 -20.04 1.33
C GLN A 99 11.11 -19.43 0.26
N TYR A 100 9.82 -19.24 0.55
CA TYR A 100 8.83 -18.68 -0.36
C TYR A 100 8.60 -17.19 -0.14
N SER A 101 9.32 -16.56 0.81
CA SER A 101 9.19 -15.15 1.16
C SER A 101 10.34 -14.35 0.59
N HIS A 102 10.01 -13.20 -0.03
CA HIS A 102 11.03 -12.21 -0.31
C HIS A 102 11.55 -11.62 1.00
N GLN A 103 12.83 -11.28 1.00
CA GLN A 103 13.46 -10.54 2.09
C GLN A 103 13.35 -9.04 1.83
N TYR A 104 13.32 -8.23 2.88
CA TYR A 104 13.44 -6.79 2.72
C TYR A 104 14.81 -6.29 3.22
N PRO A 105 15.34 -5.17 2.65
CA PRO A 105 14.66 -4.29 1.69
C PRO A 105 14.54 -4.93 0.30
N LYS A 106 13.36 -4.78 -0.33
CA LYS A 106 13.08 -5.27 -1.68
C LYS A 106 12.69 -4.11 -2.59
N GLN A 107 13.46 -3.88 -3.63
CA GLN A 107 13.11 -2.93 -4.68
C GLN A 107 12.13 -3.57 -5.66
N LEU A 108 11.10 -2.82 -6.02
CA LEU A 108 10.12 -3.18 -7.03
C LEU A 108 10.17 -2.19 -8.18
N ALA A 109 10.53 -2.66 -9.36
CA ALA A 109 10.38 -1.92 -10.61
C ALA A 109 8.89 -1.84 -11.00
N HIS A 110 8.57 -1.10 -12.08
CA HIS A 110 7.22 -1.06 -12.62
C HIS A 110 6.72 -2.47 -12.98
N GLY A 111 5.52 -2.82 -12.52
CA GLY A 111 4.90 -4.13 -12.73
C GLY A 111 5.51 -5.27 -11.91
N GLU A 112 6.58 -5.03 -11.16
CA GLU A 112 7.21 -6.06 -10.33
C GLU A 112 6.39 -6.32 -9.07
N GLN A 113 6.29 -7.60 -8.71
CA GLN A 113 5.58 -8.10 -7.54
C GLN A 113 6.55 -8.69 -6.52
N ALA A 114 6.25 -8.50 -5.24
CA ALA A 114 6.87 -9.23 -4.14
C ALA A 114 5.81 -9.81 -3.21
N SER A 115 6.11 -11.00 -2.68
CA SER A 115 5.32 -11.66 -1.65
C SER A 115 6.16 -11.83 -0.39
N PHE A 116 5.59 -11.43 0.74
CA PHE A 116 6.19 -11.58 2.06
C PHE A 116 5.32 -12.52 2.87
N LEU A 117 5.87 -13.67 3.24
CA LEU A 117 5.12 -14.78 3.81
C LEU A 117 5.59 -15.11 5.22
N VAL A 118 4.64 -15.48 6.08
CA VAL A 118 4.88 -16.07 7.41
C VAL A 118 4.22 -17.44 7.41
N SER A 119 5.02 -18.50 7.46
CA SER A 119 4.52 -19.88 7.50
C SER A 119 3.96 -20.20 8.87
N PHE A 120 2.75 -20.76 8.93
CA PHE A 120 2.17 -21.26 10.17
C PHE A 120 2.79 -22.61 10.61
N LYS A 121 3.55 -23.26 9.75
CA LYS A 121 4.34 -24.42 10.13
C LYS A 121 5.54 -24.04 11.01
N THR A 122 6.20 -22.93 10.70
CA THR A 122 7.34 -22.41 11.49
C THR A 122 6.90 -21.51 12.64
N ALA A 123 5.72 -20.90 12.55
CA ALA A 123 5.14 -20.03 13.57
C ALA A 123 3.67 -20.41 13.84
N PRO A 124 3.41 -21.62 14.40
CA PRO A 124 2.02 -22.11 14.55
C PRO A 124 1.19 -21.28 15.51
N ASN A 125 1.80 -20.64 16.48
CA ASN A 125 1.12 -19.82 17.47
C ASN A 125 0.93 -18.37 17.01
N TRP A 126 1.45 -18.00 15.84
CA TRP A 126 1.38 -16.61 15.37
C TRP A 126 -0.05 -16.02 15.39
N PRO A 127 -1.11 -16.72 14.92
CA PRO A 127 -2.47 -16.16 14.95
C PRO A 127 -2.95 -15.86 16.36
N LYS A 128 -2.67 -16.75 17.34
CA LYS A 128 -3.04 -16.57 18.74
C LYS A 128 -2.25 -15.44 19.40
N GLU A 129 -0.94 -15.45 19.27
CA GLU A 129 -0.05 -14.42 19.80
C GLU A 129 -0.37 -13.03 19.23
N PHE A 130 -0.70 -12.97 17.94
CA PHE A 130 -1.08 -11.71 17.31
C PHE A 130 -2.47 -11.23 17.79
N ALA A 131 -3.44 -12.13 17.93
CA ALA A 131 -4.77 -11.81 18.44
C ALA A 131 -4.69 -11.31 19.90
N GLU A 132 -4.06 -12.04 20.80
CA GLU A 132 -3.97 -11.73 22.22
C GLU A 132 -3.00 -10.59 22.53
N GLY A 133 -1.83 -10.57 21.85
CA GLY A 133 -0.75 -9.62 22.12
C GLY A 133 -0.97 -8.26 21.49
N PHE A 134 -1.29 -8.26 20.19
CA PHE A 134 -1.39 -7.02 19.40
C PHE A 134 -2.82 -6.53 19.23
N VAL A 135 -3.75 -7.37 18.80
CA VAL A 135 -5.16 -6.97 18.57
C VAL A 135 -5.87 -6.72 19.91
N LYS A 136 -5.75 -7.64 20.85
CA LYS A 136 -6.31 -7.64 22.23
C LYS A 136 -7.83 -7.64 22.30
N ASP A 137 -8.50 -6.75 21.58
CA ASP A 137 -9.95 -6.63 21.52
C ASP A 137 -10.41 -7.07 20.12
N MET A 138 -11.03 -8.26 20.08
CA MET A 138 -11.55 -8.88 18.84
C MET A 138 -12.94 -8.37 18.45
N SER A 139 -13.41 -7.27 19.06
CA SER A 139 -14.68 -6.65 18.66
C SER A 139 -14.64 -6.19 17.20
N GLU A 140 -15.79 -6.28 16.53
CA GLU A 140 -15.95 -5.82 15.15
C GLU A 140 -15.48 -4.37 14.94
N LYS A 141 -15.75 -3.51 15.94
CA LYS A 141 -15.37 -2.10 15.90
C LYS A 141 -13.84 -1.94 15.86
N ASN A 142 -13.13 -2.75 16.65
CA ASN A 142 -11.67 -2.69 16.72
C ASN A 142 -11.04 -3.33 15.48
N LEU A 143 -11.52 -4.51 15.06
CA LEU A 143 -11.04 -5.21 13.86
C LEU A 143 -11.20 -4.38 12.58
N LYS A 144 -12.26 -3.58 12.47
CA LYS A 144 -12.42 -2.64 11.34
C LYS A 144 -11.31 -1.57 11.28
N THR A 145 -10.53 -1.39 12.33
CA THR A 145 -9.39 -0.46 12.36
C THR A 145 -8.06 -1.13 12.07
N LEU A 146 -8.02 -2.47 12.03
CA LEU A 146 -6.80 -3.21 11.70
C LEU A 146 -6.36 -2.91 10.26
N ARG A 147 -5.08 -2.56 10.10
CA ARG A 147 -4.45 -2.32 8.81
C ARG A 147 -3.11 -3.03 8.76
N ALA A 148 -2.86 -3.68 7.65
CA ALA A 148 -1.53 -4.06 7.27
C ALA A 148 -0.77 -2.84 6.74
N LEU A 149 0.51 -2.75 7.02
CA LEU A 149 1.37 -1.63 6.65
C LEU A 149 2.50 -2.12 5.75
N ILE A 150 2.68 -1.45 4.64
CA ILE A 150 3.85 -1.64 3.79
C ILE A 150 4.65 -0.35 3.84
N ASN A 151 5.80 -0.40 4.50
CA ASN A 151 6.66 0.75 4.67
C ASN A 151 7.64 0.82 3.49
N THR A 152 7.71 2.00 2.90
CA THR A 152 8.61 2.27 1.77
C THR A 152 9.72 3.23 2.18
N SER A 153 10.83 3.22 1.46
CA SER A 153 11.95 4.17 1.65
C SER A 153 11.55 5.64 1.45
N LEU A 154 10.36 5.89 0.92
CA LEU A 154 9.82 7.24 0.70
C LEU A 154 9.08 7.81 1.92
N GLY A 155 9.17 7.12 3.08
CA GLY A 155 8.63 7.59 4.36
C GLY A 155 7.12 7.50 4.53
N LYS A 156 6.37 7.05 3.52
CA LYS A 156 4.92 6.87 3.60
C LYS A 156 4.57 5.39 3.69
N ALA A 157 3.90 4.99 4.76
CA ALA A 157 3.32 3.67 4.88
C ALA A 157 2.04 3.56 4.02
N ILE A 158 1.90 2.43 3.33
CA ILE A 158 0.69 2.09 2.58
C ILE A 158 -0.16 1.20 3.47
N GLU A 159 -1.38 1.66 3.76
CA GLU A 159 -2.32 0.94 4.61
C GLU A 159 -3.22 0.05 3.76
N VAL A 160 -3.29 -1.24 4.11
CA VAL A 160 -4.07 -2.26 3.44
C VAL A 160 -5.07 -2.86 4.41
N VAL A 161 -6.32 -3.04 3.98
CA VAL A 161 -7.33 -3.74 4.78
C VAL A 161 -7.07 -5.24 4.66
N PRO A 162 -6.94 -5.99 5.78
CA PRO A 162 -6.81 -7.43 5.73
C PRO A 162 -8.03 -8.11 5.11
N GLU A 163 -7.80 -9.20 4.39
CA GLU A 163 -8.86 -10.05 3.85
C GLU A 163 -9.64 -10.76 4.97
N ASN A 164 -10.88 -11.11 4.68
CA ASN A 164 -11.77 -11.76 5.65
C ASN A 164 -11.21 -13.10 6.15
N ASN A 165 -10.54 -13.88 5.29
CA ASN A 165 -9.94 -15.16 5.66
C ASN A 165 -8.92 -15.03 6.80
N LEU A 166 -8.14 -13.93 6.81
CA LEU A 166 -7.21 -13.65 7.90
C LEU A 166 -7.95 -13.24 9.19
N ILE A 167 -8.99 -12.43 9.06
CA ILE A 167 -9.80 -12.01 10.22
C ILE A 167 -10.50 -13.22 10.88
N GLU A 168 -11.03 -14.14 10.08
CA GLU A 168 -11.64 -15.39 10.55
C GLU A 168 -10.63 -16.25 11.28
N LYS A 169 -9.42 -16.45 10.70
CA LYS A 169 -8.32 -17.19 11.33
C LYS A 169 -7.92 -16.61 12.69
N LEU A 170 -7.88 -15.28 12.81
CA LEU A 170 -7.59 -14.62 14.09
C LEU A 170 -8.70 -14.82 15.12
N ARG A 171 -9.98 -14.85 14.71
CA ARG A 171 -11.10 -15.15 15.61
C ARG A 171 -11.06 -16.59 16.11
N GLU A 172 -10.85 -17.54 15.21
CA GLU A 172 -10.70 -18.95 15.58
C GLU A 172 -9.59 -19.13 16.61
N ALA A 173 -8.42 -18.55 16.37
CA ALA A 173 -7.29 -18.64 17.26
C ALA A 173 -7.50 -18.01 18.65
N ASN A 174 -8.38 -17.01 18.76
CA ASN A 174 -8.71 -16.35 20.03
C ASN A 174 -9.78 -17.12 20.84
N THR A 175 -10.44 -18.12 20.23
CA THR A 175 -11.52 -18.88 20.88
C THR A 175 -10.99 -20.20 21.48
N LEU A 176 -9.78 -20.61 21.08
CA LEU A 176 -9.02 -21.78 21.57
C LEU A 176 -8.09 -21.40 22.72
#